data_d275bec74e3df082f0afb22803a56693
#
_entry.id   d275bec74e3df082f0afb22803a56693
#
_cell.length_a   1.000
_cell.length_b   1.000
_cell.length_c   1.000
_cell.angle_alpha   90.00
_cell.angle_beta   90.00
_cell.angle_gamma   90.00
#
_symmetry.space_group_name_H-M   'P 1'
#
loop_
_entity.id
_entity.type
_entity.pdbx_description
1 polymer ?
#
loop_
_entity_poly.entity_id
_entity_poly.type
_entity_poly.pdbx_seq_one_letter_code
_entity_poly.pdbx_strand_id
1 'polypeptide(L)'
;MSFKRAVLAGVLGISSMLTACAGRGYYAYNVPPPPAPYVVGAVGYAPGPGYVWTDGFWDLRGTRWTWVGGRWQRPPRGRRYWVGSRWERHGRDYRFHAGYWR
;
A
#
# COMPACT_ATOMS: atom_id res chain seq x y z
N MET A 1 21.34 -25.66 -24.44
CA MET A 1 22.03 -24.66 -23.59
C MET A 1 21.40 -23.31 -23.66
N SER A 2 21.27 -22.70 -24.82
CA SER A 2 20.64 -21.39 -24.99
C SER A 2 19.16 -21.39 -24.61
N PHE A 3 18.49 -22.50 -24.78
CA PHE A 3 17.08 -22.68 -24.44
C PHE A 3 16.82 -22.45 -22.96
N LYS A 4 17.66 -22.97 -22.07
CA LYS A 4 17.51 -22.79 -20.62
C LYS A 4 17.66 -21.32 -20.20
N ARG A 5 18.56 -20.59 -20.84
CA ARG A 5 18.78 -19.18 -20.55
C ARG A 5 17.58 -18.31 -20.91
N ALA A 6 16.94 -18.60 -22.03
CA ALA A 6 15.75 -17.87 -22.45
C ALA A 6 14.59 -18.05 -21.49
N VAL A 7 14.38 -19.26 -20.96
CA VAL A 7 13.33 -19.53 -19.99
C VAL A 7 13.54 -18.75 -18.69
N LEU A 8 14.77 -18.72 -18.18
CA LEU A 8 15.08 -17.97 -16.96
C LEU A 8 14.83 -16.48 -17.12
N ALA A 9 15.19 -15.90 -18.25
CA ALA A 9 14.95 -14.48 -18.49
C ALA A 9 13.45 -14.14 -18.47
N GLY A 10 12.61 -14.99 -19.04
CA GLY A 10 11.16 -14.80 -19.04
C GLY A 10 10.57 -14.80 -17.64
N VAL A 11 11.01 -15.72 -16.78
CA VAL A 11 10.52 -15.81 -15.39
C VAL A 11 10.87 -14.55 -14.61
N LEU A 12 12.09 -14.04 -14.74
CA LEU A 12 12.52 -12.82 -14.06
C LEU A 12 11.70 -11.60 -14.48
N GLY A 13 11.38 -11.48 -15.76
CA GLY A 13 10.56 -10.39 -16.26
C GLY A 13 9.17 -10.37 -15.65
N ILE A 14 8.50 -11.51 -15.51
CA ILE A 14 7.18 -11.63 -14.91
C ILE A 14 7.21 -11.21 -13.44
N SER A 15 8.20 -11.65 -12.67
CA SER A 15 8.33 -11.30 -11.26
C SER A 15 8.48 -9.80 -11.06
N SER A 16 9.25 -9.12 -11.90
CA SER A 16 9.42 -7.67 -11.82
C SER A 16 8.11 -6.91 -12.05
N MET A 17 7.30 -7.35 -13.01
CA MET A 17 6.01 -6.73 -13.30
C MET A 17 5.05 -6.85 -12.11
N LEU A 18 4.96 -8.02 -11.49
CA LEU A 18 4.10 -8.23 -10.33
C LEU A 18 4.50 -7.32 -9.16
N THR A 19 5.78 -7.18 -8.90
CA THR A 19 6.29 -6.31 -7.84
C THR A 19 5.92 -4.85 -8.08
N ALA A 20 6.06 -4.36 -9.31
CA ALA A 20 5.72 -2.99 -9.66
C ALA A 20 4.21 -2.71 -9.48
N CYS A 21 3.34 -3.64 -9.84
CA CYS A 21 1.89 -3.49 -9.65
C CYS A 21 1.52 -3.45 -8.17
N ALA A 22 2.13 -4.28 -7.34
CA ALA A 22 1.83 -4.35 -5.92
C ALA A 22 2.19 -3.05 -5.17
N GLY A 23 3.18 -2.28 -5.65
CA GLY A 23 3.64 -1.05 -5.00
C GLY A 23 2.77 0.18 -5.21
N ARG A 24 1.82 0.16 -6.15
CA ARG A 24 1.02 1.34 -6.53
C ARG A 24 -0.46 1.25 -6.20
N GLY A 25 -0.90 0.11 -5.73
CA GLY A 25 -2.29 -0.17 -5.49
C GLY A 25 -2.74 -1.37 -6.32
N TYR A 26 -3.92 -1.88 -6.00
CA TYR A 26 -4.43 -3.10 -6.61
C TYR A 26 -5.94 -3.20 -6.47
N TYR A 27 -6.55 -4.09 -7.26
CA TYR A 27 -7.96 -4.44 -7.16
C TYR A 27 -8.14 -5.68 -6.29
N ALA A 28 -9.23 -5.68 -5.53
CA ALA A 28 -9.66 -6.84 -4.76
C ALA A 28 -11.06 -7.25 -5.24
N TYR A 29 -11.22 -8.52 -5.62
CA TYR A 29 -12.44 -9.06 -6.20
C TYR A 29 -13.14 -9.99 -5.21
N ASN A 30 -14.47 -9.90 -5.13
CA ASN A 30 -15.30 -10.81 -4.35
C ASN A 30 -14.85 -10.95 -2.89
N VAL A 31 -14.45 -9.85 -2.27
CA VAL A 31 -14.05 -9.81 -0.87
C VAL A 31 -15.04 -8.99 -0.06
N PRO A 32 -15.16 -9.23 1.25
CA PRO A 32 -15.97 -8.38 2.11
C PRO A 32 -15.50 -6.93 2.07
N PRO A 33 -16.39 -5.95 2.34
CA PRO A 33 -15.98 -4.56 2.45
C PRO A 33 -14.85 -4.37 3.48
N PRO A 34 -13.92 -3.41 3.25
CA PRO A 34 -12.92 -3.10 4.25
C PRO A 34 -13.59 -2.70 5.57
N PRO A 35 -13.08 -3.16 6.71
CA PRO A 35 -13.61 -2.73 8.01
C PRO A 35 -13.41 -1.23 8.23
N ALA A 36 -14.11 -0.66 9.20
CA ALA A 36 -13.83 0.69 9.64
C ALA A 36 -12.39 0.81 10.16
N PRO A 37 -11.75 1.99 10.05
CA PRO A 37 -10.40 2.16 10.54
C PRO A 37 -10.27 1.74 12.01
N TYR A 38 -9.23 0.99 12.31
CA TYR A 38 -8.99 0.51 13.67
C TYR A 38 -8.60 1.66 14.60
N VAL A 39 -7.76 2.55 14.11
CA VAL A 39 -7.34 3.75 14.83
C VAL A 39 -7.47 4.95 13.90
N VAL A 40 -8.11 6.02 14.35
CA VAL A 40 -8.25 7.26 13.60
C VAL A 40 -7.46 8.34 14.31
N GLY A 41 -6.60 9.03 13.55
CA GLY A 41 -5.77 10.10 14.06
C GLY A 41 -4.43 9.64 14.60
N ALA A 42 -3.61 10.61 14.97
CA ALA A 42 -2.25 10.36 15.45
C ALA A 42 -2.25 9.70 16.82
N VAL A 43 -1.32 8.78 17.03
CA VAL A 43 -1.11 8.09 18.30
C VAL A 43 0.23 8.57 18.88
N GLY A 44 0.19 8.98 20.15
CA GLY A 44 1.39 9.46 20.85
C GLY A 44 1.84 10.83 20.37
N TYR A 45 3.12 11.10 20.54
CA TYR A 45 3.73 12.38 20.21
C TYR A 45 4.78 12.21 19.11
N ALA A 46 4.94 13.25 18.29
CA ALA A 46 6.00 13.27 17.30
C ALA A 46 7.37 13.11 17.97
N PRO A 47 8.26 12.25 17.42
CA PRO A 47 9.60 12.05 17.98
C PRO A 47 10.48 13.31 17.95
N GLY A 48 10.15 14.28 17.11
CA GLY A 48 10.87 15.53 16.98
C GLY A 48 10.23 16.46 15.95
N PRO A 49 10.84 17.64 15.71
CA PRO A 49 10.31 18.58 14.71
C PRO A 49 10.31 17.99 13.30
N GLY A 50 9.33 18.36 12.51
CA GLY A 50 9.25 17.97 11.11
C GLY A 50 8.70 16.56 10.86
N TYR A 51 8.29 15.83 11.89
CA TYR A 51 7.62 14.54 11.70
C TYR A 51 6.15 14.76 11.39
N VAL A 52 5.63 13.93 10.50
CA VAL A 52 4.22 13.93 10.10
C VAL A 52 3.63 12.57 10.39
N TRP A 53 2.41 12.55 10.93
CA TRP A 53 1.69 11.30 11.14
C TRP A 53 1.18 10.77 9.81
N THR A 54 1.48 9.50 9.54
CA THR A 54 0.95 8.77 8.39
C THR A 54 -0.01 7.71 8.91
N ASP A 55 -1.29 7.86 8.61
CA ASP A 55 -2.34 6.99 9.15
C ASP A 55 -2.16 5.53 8.74
N GLY A 56 -2.61 4.66 9.63
CA GLY A 56 -2.71 3.24 9.32
C GLY A 56 -3.79 2.97 8.29
N PHE A 57 -3.80 1.76 7.79
CA PHE A 57 -4.77 1.35 6.78
C PHE A 57 -5.00 -0.16 6.84
N TRP A 58 -6.10 -0.58 6.22
CA TRP A 58 -6.36 -1.99 6.05
C TRP A 58 -5.66 -2.52 4.82
N ASP A 59 -4.87 -3.57 5.00
CA ASP A 59 -4.20 -4.31 3.93
C ASP A 59 -4.92 -5.64 3.72
N LEU A 60 -5.08 -6.04 2.48
CA LEU A 60 -5.70 -7.31 2.14
C LEU A 60 -4.62 -8.34 1.85
N ARG A 61 -4.48 -9.31 2.74
CA ARG A 61 -3.53 -10.41 2.61
C ARG A 61 -4.28 -11.69 2.29
N GLY A 62 -4.26 -12.08 1.01
CA GLY A 62 -5.12 -13.14 0.52
C GLY A 62 -6.59 -12.70 0.61
N THR A 63 -7.35 -13.31 1.51
CA THR A 63 -8.75 -12.96 1.76
C THR A 63 -8.96 -12.31 3.13
N ARG A 64 -7.89 -11.98 3.82
CA ARG A 64 -7.94 -11.45 5.19
C ARG A 64 -7.57 -9.97 5.24
N TRP A 65 -8.37 -9.21 5.93
CA TRP A 65 -8.06 -7.83 6.26
C TRP A 65 -7.09 -7.79 7.44
N THR A 66 -5.96 -7.11 7.25
CA THR A 66 -4.92 -6.94 8.26
C THR A 66 -4.67 -5.45 8.46
N TRP A 67 -4.74 -4.99 9.70
CA TRP A 67 -4.47 -3.58 9.99
C TRP A 67 -2.96 -3.32 9.97
N VAL A 68 -2.56 -2.31 9.20
CA VAL A 68 -1.20 -1.77 9.19
C VAL A 68 -1.21 -0.49 9.99
N GLY A 69 -0.51 -0.46 11.11
CA GLY A 69 -0.50 0.69 12.00
C GLY A 69 0.09 1.95 11.38
N GLY A 70 -0.44 3.10 11.78
CA GLY A 70 0.15 4.37 11.41
C GLY A 70 1.48 4.62 12.11
N ARG A 71 2.21 5.60 11.65
CA ARG A 71 3.52 5.94 12.22
C ARG A 71 3.91 7.39 11.95
N TRP A 72 4.83 7.90 12.75
CA TRP A 72 5.45 9.18 12.52
C TRP A 72 6.59 9.03 11.51
N GLN A 73 6.60 9.90 10.49
CA GLN A 73 7.63 9.84 9.45
C GLN A 73 8.08 11.24 9.09
N ARG A 74 9.31 11.35 8.62
CA ARG A 74 9.80 12.58 8.01
C ARG A 74 9.42 12.61 6.55
N PRO A 75 8.83 13.73 6.06
CA PRO A 75 8.55 13.87 4.63
C PRO A 75 9.83 13.76 3.81
N PRO A 76 9.76 13.17 2.62
CA PRO A 76 10.88 13.21 1.70
C PRO A 76 11.20 14.65 1.31
N ARG A 77 12.42 14.90 0.87
CA ARG A 77 12.86 16.20 0.45
C ARG A 77 11.96 16.78 -0.66
N GLY A 78 11.46 18.00 -0.43
CA GLY A 78 10.58 18.68 -1.38
C GLY A 78 9.10 18.30 -1.25
N ARG A 79 8.74 17.46 -0.27
CA ARG A 79 7.37 17.06 0.01
C ARG A 79 6.97 17.49 1.41
N ARG A 80 5.68 17.75 1.63
CA ARG A 80 5.19 18.24 2.93
C ARG A 80 4.00 17.46 3.46
N TYR A 81 3.17 16.96 2.57
CA TYR A 81 1.87 16.43 2.95
C TYR A 81 1.78 14.96 2.63
N TRP A 82 1.19 14.22 3.56
CA TRP A 82 0.86 12.82 3.37
C TRP A 82 -0.58 12.68 2.92
N VAL A 83 -0.78 11.96 1.82
CA VAL A 83 -2.11 11.55 1.37
C VAL A 83 -2.28 10.09 1.78
N GLY A 84 -3.25 9.83 2.66
CA GLY A 84 -3.45 8.51 3.23
C GLY A 84 -3.93 7.48 2.22
N SER A 85 -3.62 6.23 2.50
CA SER A 85 -4.13 5.09 1.74
C SER A 85 -5.64 4.98 1.93
N ARG A 86 -6.34 4.54 0.90
CA ARG A 86 -7.79 4.33 0.98
C ARG A 86 -8.24 3.21 0.06
N TRP A 87 -9.39 2.64 0.40
CA TRP A 87 -10.11 1.69 -0.43
C TRP A 87 -11.30 2.38 -1.05
N GLU A 88 -11.51 2.17 -2.33
CA GLU A 88 -12.63 2.73 -3.08
C GLU A 88 -13.43 1.61 -3.71
N ARG A 89 -14.75 1.70 -3.57
CA ARG A 89 -15.66 0.72 -4.15
C ARG A 89 -15.86 0.98 -5.62
N HIS A 90 -15.67 -0.06 -6.44
CA HIS A 90 -15.96 -0.06 -7.87
C HIS A 90 -16.93 -1.20 -8.17
N GLY A 91 -18.23 -0.90 -8.13
CA GLY A 91 -19.25 -1.93 -8.30
C GLY A 91 -19.20 -2.94 -7.15
N ARG A 92 -18.88 -4.21 -7.47
CA ARG A 92 -18.71 -5.28 -6.46
C ARG A 92 -17.29 -5.42 -5.96
N ASP A 93 -16.36 -4.71 -6.56
CA ASP A 93 -14.95 -4.84 -6.29
C ASP A 93 -14.44 -3.63 -5.51
N TYR A 94 -13.24 -3.73 -5.00
CA TYR A 94 -12.57 -2.65 -4.28
C TYR A 94 -11.22 -2.37 -4.90
N ARG A 95 -10.90 -1.09 -5.03
CA ARG A 95 -9.60 -0.64 -5.51
C ARG A 95 -8.84 0.03 -4.37
N PHE A 96 -7.61 -0.41 -4.17
CA PHE A 96 -6.71 0.19 -3.20
C PHE A 96 -5.92 1.33 -3.83
N HIS A 97 -5.91 2.47 -3.14
CA HIS A 97 -5.08 3.62 -3.46
C HIS A 97 -4.03 3.77 -2.37
N ALA A 98 -2.78 3.48 -2.71
CA ALA A 98 -1.68 3.60 -1.77
C ALA A 98 -1.45 5.05 -1.36
N GLY A 99 -1.06 5.26 -0.11
CA GLY A 99 -0.68 6.58 0.38
C GLY A 99 0.57 7.09 -0.30
N TYR A 100 0.72 8.41 -0.36
CA TYR A 100 1.88 9.04 -0.98
C TYR A 100 2.13 10.43 -0.40
N TRP A 101 3.34 10.91 -0.63
CA TRP A 101 3.74 12.26 -0.25
C TRP A 101 3.54 13.25 -1.40
N ARG A 102 3.05 14.42 -1.07
CA ARG A 102 2.93 15.54 -2.00
C ARG A 102 3.48 16.84 -1.45
#